data_f5152a35cbe023976f022deae5e3b794
#
_entry.id   f5152a35cbe023976f022deae5e3b794
#
_cell.length_a   1.000
_cell.length_b   1.000
_cell.length_c   1.000
_cell.angle_alpha   90.00
_cell.angle_beta   90.00
_cell.angle_gamma   90.00
#
_symmetry.space_group_name_H-M   'P 1'
#
loop_
_entity.id
_entity.type
_entity.pdbx_description
1 polymer ?
#
loop_
_entity_poly.entity_id
_entity_poly.type
_entity_poly.pdbx_seq_one_letter_code
_entity_poly.pdbx_strand_id
1 'polypeptide(L)'
;MESDLARLRDLKTAEEFIQAMNRVCDASLTTDYWNITLPNELATSSPRSPSLFAYIAALVLLDAKVLISDQKVADALDPSVHAKKAAAERHRLFPKAYLKTLGYTEIRDTNQIANFALVDWGDNAFIADQPPAQYLPVLLQRFSPGEIAQMYYWHALPDGWEYMEYPEFLAARRERMAQVIRAGWERLGGSTGDTQDWTLEELVRTGETTTTEFKCCLRKNLHTGQHDPRIEHSALKTIAGFLNASGGKLIIGVADDGTPVGIQEDDFPHEDKMYLHLVNLINSRIGPTYMMYIQVRFDDYKNHRVMVVECAPARSLVFLKDGNVERFYLRTGASTTELTASQTHEYVAQRFRGV
;
A
#
# COMPACT_ATOMS: atom_id res chain seq x y z
N MET A 1 -9.71 -4.35 -13.38
CA MET A 1 -11.05 -4.99 -13.16
C MET A 1 -11.48 -5.90 -14.31
N GLU A 2 -11.51 -5.48 -15.60
CA GLU A 2 -11.87 -6.39 -16.71
C GLU A 2 -10.88 -7.55 -16.90
N SER A 3 -9.59 -7.30 -16.79
CA SER A 3 -8.53 -8.32 -16.85
C SER A 3 -8.64 -9.35 -15.72
N ASP A 4 -9.00 -8.91 -14.52
CA ASP A 4 -9.13 -9.79 -13.36
C ASP A 4 -10.37 -10.67 -13.48
N LEU A 5 -11.48 -10.11 -13.97
CA LEU A 5 -12.69 -10.87 -14.26
C LEU A 5 -12.47 -11.90 -15.39
N ALA A 6 -11.67 -11.56 -16.40
CA ALA A 6 -11.32 -12.51 -17.46
C ALA A 6 -10.51 -13.70 -16.92
N ARG A 7 -9.54 -13.44 -16.02
CA ARG A 7 -8.76 -14.49 -15.35
C ARG A 7 -9.63 -15.40 -14.49
N LEU A 8 -10.62 -14.86 -13.78
CA LEU A 8 -11.54 -15.65 -12.94
C LEU A 8 -12.43 -16.57 -13.78
N ARG A 9 -12.74 -16.22 -15.02
CA ARG A 9 -13.59 -17.01 -15.92
C ARG A 9 -13.04 -18.40 -16.23
N ASP A 10 -11.71 -18.54 -16.30
CA ASP A 10 -11.02 -19.76 -16.70
C ASP A 10 -10.74 -20.71 -15.52
N LEU A 11 -11.03 -20.29 -14.28
CA LEU A 11 -10.84 -21.08 -13.06
C LEU A 11 -11.95 -22.14 -12.96
N LYS A 12 -11.57 -23.39 -12.66
CA LYS A 12 -12.49 -24.54 -12.65
C LYS A 12 -12.79 -25.07 -11.26
N THR A 13 -11.95 -24.76 -10.27
CA THR A 13 -12.10 -25.25 -8.89
C THR A 13 -12.10 -24.12 -7.87
N ALA A 14 -12.64 -24.41 -6.69
CA ALA A 14 -12.61 -23.47 -5.56
C ALA A 14 -11.18 -23.19 -5.08
N GLU A 15 -10.30 -24.22 -5.14
CA GLU A 15 -8.90 -24.08 -4.78
C GLU A 15 -8.18 -23.13 -5.75
N GLU A 16 -8.38 -23.26 -7.05
CA GLU A 16 -7.81 -22.34 -8.05
C GLU A 16 -8.28 -20.90 -7.83
N PHE A 17 -9.57 -20.73 -7.49
CA PHE A 17 -10.12 -19.41 -7.16
C PHE A 17 -9.45 -18.80 -5.92
N ILE A 18 -9.37 -19.55 -4.81
CA ILE A 18 -8.74 -19.10 -3.57
C ILE A 18 -7.27 -18.74 -3.81
N GLN A 19 -6.53 -19.60 -4.52
CA GLN A 19 -5.13 -19.34 -4.86
C GLN A 19 -4.96 -18.08 -5.73
N ALA A 20 -5.84 -17.89 -6.74
CA ALA A 20 -5.82 -16.68 -7.56
C ALA A 20 -6.09 -15.42 -6.75
N MET A 21 -7.06 -15.47 -5.83
CA MET A 21 -7.36 -14.33 -4.95
C MET A 21 -6.23 -14.04 -3.97
N ASN A 22 -5.65 -15.06 -3.34
CA ASN A 22 -4.52 -14.87 -2.43
C ASN A 22 -3.33 -14.21 -3.15
N ARG A 23 -3.01 -14.64 -4.37
CA ARG A 23 -1.94 -14.01 -5.17
C ARG A 23 -2.19 -12.53 -5.46
N VAL A 24 -3.44 -12.17 -5.80
CA VAL A 24 -3.80 -10.75 -6.01
C VAL A 24 -3.64 -9.96 -4.72
N CYS A 25 -4.06 -10.53 -3.59
CA CYS A 25 -3.91 -9.91 -2.27
C CYS A 25 -2.42 -9.74 -1.92
N ASP A 26 -1.62 -10.78 -2.02
CA ASP A 26 -0.19 -10.76 -1.70
C ASP A 26 0.57 -9.77 -2.57
N ALA A 27 0.25 -9.71 -3.86
CA ALA A 27 0.84 -8.75 -4.78
C ALA A 27 0.45 -7.29 -4.53
N SER A 28 -0.72 -7.05 -3.91
CA SER A 28 -1.25 -5.72 -3.67
C SER A 28 -0.97 -5.21 -2.26
N LEU A 29 -1.01 -6.09 -1.26
CA LEU A 29 -0.90 -5.77 0.16
C LEU A 29 0.56 -5.84 0.66
N THR A 30 1.44 -5.13 -0.03
CA THR A 30 2.87 -5.05 0.28
C THR A 30 3.14 -4.23 1.54
N THR A 31 4.36 -4.27 2.05
CA THR A 31 4.79 -3.43 3.18
C THR A 31 4.55 -1.94 2.92
N ASP A 32 4.83 -1.45 1.70
CA ASP A 32 4.57 -0.06 1.32
C ASP A 32 3.07 0.26 1.23
N TYR A 33 2.23 -0.71 0.84
CA TYR A 33 0.79 -0.53 0.90
C TYR A 33 0.33 -0.23 2.33
N TRP A 34 0.74 -1.06 3.29
CA TRP A 34 0.35 -0.91 4.69
C TRP A 34 0.89 0.36 5.35
N ASN A 35 2.13 0.73 5.06
CA ASN A 35 2.83 1.81 5.77
C ASN A 35 2.72 3.17 5.07
N ILE A 36 2.42 3.21 3.77
CA ILE A 36 2.42 4.45 2.99
C ILE A 36 1.09 4.63 2.25
N THR A 37 0.70 3.67 1.41
CA THR A 37 -0.46 3.84 0.51
C THR A 37 -1.76 3.93 1.32
N LEU A 38 -2.01 2.99 2.21
CA LEU A 38 -3.24 2.94 3.00
C LEU A 38 -3.39 4.14 3.96
N PRO A 39 -2.36 4.59 4.72
CA PRO A 39 -2.44 5.84 5.48
C PRO A 39 -2.82 7.06 4.63
N ASN A 40 -2.32 7.16 3.39
CA ASN A 40 -2.67 8.22 2.46
C ASN A 40 -4.11 8.10 1.93
N GLU A 41 -4.60 6.90 1.64
CA GLU A 41 -6.01 6.67 1.28
C GLU A 41 -6.97 7.00 2.42
N LEU A 42 -6.53 6.88 3.67
CA LEU A 42 -7.27 7.30 4.85
C LEU A 42 -7.28 8.84 5.03
N ALA A 43 -6.51 9.60 4.24
CA ALA A 43 -6.52 11.06 4.22
C ALA A 43 -7.69 11.61 3.40
N THR A 44 -8.90 11.28 3.79
CA THR A 44 -10.12 11.67 3.07
C THR A 44 -11.25 12.05 4.02
N SER A 45 -12.16 12.90 3.54
CA SER A 45 -13.42 13.23 4.19
C SER A 45 -14.62 12.44 3.66
N SER A 46 -14.40 11.53 2.70
CA SER A 46 -15.48 10.76 2.09
C SER A 46 -16.04 9.70 3.03
N PRO A 47 -17.33 9.75 3.39
CA PRO A 47 -17.96 8.72 4.21
C PRO A 47 -18.16 7.39 3.49
N ARG A 48 -17.90 7.35 2.17
CA ARG A 48 -17.99 6.17 1.30
C ARG A 48 -16.63 5.61 0.93
N SER A 49 -15.57 6.02 1.63
CA SER A 49 -14.21 5.51 1.38
C SER A 49 -14.14 4.01 1.64
N PRO A 50 -13.61 3.21 0.71
CA PRO A 50 -13.34 1.78 0.94
C PRO A 50 -12.44 1.56 2.16
N SER A 51 -11.45 2.42 2.38
CA SER A 51 -10.51 2.34 3.50
C SER A 51 -11.22 2.56 4.86
N LEU A 52 -12.27 3.41 4.89
CA LEU A 52 -13.11 3.56 6.09
C LEU A 52 -13.89 2.27 6.36
N PHE A 53 -14.49 1.66 5.33
CA PHE A 53 -15.20 0.38 5.50
C PHE A 53 -14.27 -0.75 5.91
N ALA A 54 -13.05 -0.79 5.37
CA ALA A 54 -12.03 -1.75 5.79
C ALA A 54 -11.67 -1.57 7.27
N TYR A 55 -11.55 -0.32 7.75
CA TYR A 55 -11.29 -0.04 9.17
C TYR A 55 -12.46 -0.50 10.07
N ILE A 56 -13.70 -0.21 9.69
CA ILE A 56 -14.88 -0.66 10.44
C ILE A 56 -14.97 -2.21 10.45
N ALA A 57 -14.72 -2.85 9.31
CA ALA A 57 -14.68 -4.31 9.24
C ALA A 57 -13.58 -4.90 10.14
N ALA A 58 -12.40 -4.29 10.19
CA ALA A 58 -11.32 -4.69 11.08
C ALA A 58 -11.72 -4.59 12.56
N LEU A 59 -12.41 -3.53 12.96
CA LEU A 59 -12.93 -3.40 14.32
C LEU A 59 -13.89 -4.56 14.67
N VAL A 60 -14.78 -4.95 13.75
CA VAL A 60 -15.67 -6.09 13.94
C VAL A 60 -14.88 -7.40 14.05
N LEU A 61 -13.93 -7.65 13.17
CA LEU A 61 -13.09 -8.85 13.15
C LEU A 61 -12.22 -8.99 14.41
N LEU A 62 -11.77 -7.89 14.96
CA LEU A 62 -10.95 -7.83 16.18
C LEU A 62 -11.79 -7.82 17.47
N ASP A 63 -13.12 -8.01 17.36
CA ASP A 63 -14.06 -7.98 18.47
C ASP A 63 -13.99 -6.69 19.29
N ALA A 64 -13.76 -5.56 18.62
CA ALA A 64 -13.56 -4.27 19.23
C ALA A 64 -14.84 -3.75 19.90
N LYS A 65 -14.70 -3.08 21.02
CA LYS A 65 -15.76 -2.30 21.67
C LYS A 65 -15.82 -0.89 21.04
N VAL A 66 -16.98 -0.27 21.12
CA VAL A 66 -17.20 1.15 20.83
C VAL A 66 -16.32 1.98 21.76
N LEU A 67 -15.81 3.09 21.28
CA LEU A 67 -14.92 3.94 22.09
C LEU A 67 -15.64 4.41 23.36
N ILE A 68 -14.98 4.23 24.49
CA ILE A 68 -15.48 4.62 25.83
C ILE A 68 -16.79 3.90 26.22
N SER A 69 -17.00 2.68 25.70
CA SER A 69 -18.20 1.88 25.94
C SER A 69 -17.85 0.41 26.10
N ASP A 70 -18.73 -0.35 26.77
CA ASP A 70 -18.64 -1.81 26.84
C ASP A 70 -19.37 -2.52 25.69
N GLN A 71 -20.09 -1.77 24.86
CA GLN A 71 -20.80 -2.31 23.70
C GLN A 71 -19.84 -2.69 22.60
N LYS A 72 -20.00 -3.87 21.99
CA LYS A 72 -19.21 -4.28 20.82
C LYS A 72 -19.59 -3.46 19.58
N VAL A 73 -18.61 -3.18 18.73
CA VAL A 73 -18.85 -2.51 17.44
C VAL A 73 -19.79 -3.34 16.56
N ALA A 74 -19.66 -4.67 16.56
CA ALA A 74 -20.55 -5.56 15.81
C ALA A 74 -22.02 -5.38 16.22
N ASP A 75 -22.31 -5.32 17.54
CA ASP A 75 -23.67 -5.14 18.06
C ASP A 75 -24.20 -3.74 17.76
N ALA A 76 -23.31 -2.74 17.82
CA ALA A 76 -23.66 -1.35 17.54
C ALA A 76 -24.00 -1.10 16.07
N LEU A 77 -23.51 -1.94 15.17
CA LEU A 77 -23.76 -1.86 13.72
C LEU A 77 -24.89 -2.77 13.25
N ASP A 78 -25.40 -3.66 14.10
CA ASP A 78 -26.49 -4.57 13.74
C ASP A 78 -27.83 -3.82 13.69
N PRO A 79 -28.48 -3.72 12.52
CA PRO A 79 -29.77 -3.04 12.38
C PRO A 79 -30.88 -3.66 13.22
N SER A 80 -30.78 -4.95 13.58
CA SER A 80 -31.80 -5.67 14.37
C SER A 80 -31.77 -5.26 15.85
N VAL A 81 -30.63 -4.78 16.36
CA VAL A 81 -30.45 -4.35 17.75
C VAL A 81 -30.99 -2.93 17.99
N HIS A 82 -31.11 -2.14 16.93
CA HIS A 82 -31.49 -0.72 17.01
C HIS A 82 -32.94 -0.41 17.37
N ALA A 83 -33.79 -1.40 17.56
CA ALA A 83 -35.23 -1.15 17.80
C ALA A 83 -35.52 -0.47 19.16
N LYS A 84 -34.59 -0.38 20.11
CA LYS A 84 -34.91 0.12 21.47
C LYS A 84 -33.83 0.89 22.23
N LYS A 85 -32.56 1.04 21.77
CA LYS A 85 -31.52 1.84 22.46
C LYS A 85 -30.47 2.38 21.50
N ALA A 86 -30.01 3.59 21.81
CA ALA A 86 -29.07 4.42 21.08
C ALA A 86 -28.00 3.65 20.31
N ALA A 87 -28.06 3.78 18.98
CA ALA A 87 -27.01 3.36 18.08
C ALA A 87 -25.71 4.10 18.41
N ALA A 88 -24.56 3.41 18.29
CA ALA A 88 -23.29 4.12 18.28
C ALA A 88 -23.24 5.08 17.10
N GLU A 89 -22.93 6.32 17.38
CA GLU A 89 -22.83 7.36 16.36
C GLU A 89 -21.36 7.62 15.98
N ARG A 90 -21.15 8.03 14.76
CA ARG A 90 -19.86 8.57 14.34
C ARG A 90 -19.67 9.97 14.92
N HIS A 91 -18.85 10.07 15.94
CA HIS A 91 -18.53 11.34 16.59
C HIS A 91 -17.14 11.83 16.22
N ARG A 92 -16.95 13.15 16.16
CA ARG A 92 -15.63 13.76 15.95
C ARG A 92 -14.87 13.80 17.26
N LEU A 93 -13.63 13.25 17.22
CA LEU A 93 -12.71 13.30 18.37
C LEU A 93 -12.26 14.75 18.66
N PHE A 94 -12.03 15.53 17.61
CA PHE A 94 -11.90 16.97 17.67
C PHE A 94 -13.19 17.60 17.18
N PRO A 95 -14.06 18.11 18.08
CA PRO A 95 -15.37 18.66 17.73
C PRO A 95 -15.27 19.82 16.75
N LYS A 96 -16.28 19.97 15.89
CA LYS A 96 -16.28 20.99 14.82
C LYS A 96 -16.18 22.42 15.37
N ALA A 97 -16.85 22.70 16.49
CA ALA A 97 -16.80 24.02 17.10
C ALA A 97 -15.39 24.32 17.66
N TYR A 98 -14.75 23.33 18.29
CA TYR A 98 -13.37 23.47 18.75
C TYR A 98 -12.39 23.66 17.57
N LEU A 99 -12.51 22.86 16.51
CA LEU A 99 -11.69 23.02 15.29
C LEU A 99 -11.83 24.42 14.67
N LYS A 100 -13.03 24.99 14.72
CA LYS A 100 -13.26 26.37 14.24
C LYS A 100 -12.46 27.39 15.04
N THR A 101 -12.29 27.22 16.34
CA THR A 101 -11.44 28.11 17.17
C THR A 101 -9.96 28.01 16.81
N LEU A 102 -9.54 26.87 16.27
CA LEU A 102 -8.18 26.63 15.78
C LEU A 102 -7.98 27.07 14.31
N GLY A 103 -9.02 27.63 13.66
CA GLY A 103 -8.95 28.10 12.28
C GLY A 103 -9.35 27.10 11.20
N TYR A 104 -9.75 25.88 11.57
CA TYR A 104 -10.22 24.86 10.62
C TYR A 104 -11.73 25.05 10.35
N THR A 105 -12.08 25.63 9.21
CA THR A 105 -13.48 25.94 8.85
C THR A 105 -14.01 25.08 7.70
N GLU A 106 -13.11 24.59 6.85
CA GLU A 106 -13.48 23.82 5.66
C GLU A 106 -14.01 22.42 6.03
N ILE A 107 -15.06 22.00 5.33
CA ILE A 107 -15.69 20.69 5.57
C ILE A 107 -14.69 19.55 5.33
N ARG A 108 -13.85 19.65 4.30
CA ARG A 108 -12.83 18.66 3.99
C ARG A 108 -11.83 18.47 5.11
N ASP A 109 -11.52 19.53 5.86
CA ASP A 109 -10.52 19.49 6.93
C ASP A 109 -11.14 18.99 8.24
N THR A 110 -12.37 19.41 8.56
CA THR A 110 -13.06 19.01 9.79
C THR A 110 -13.69 17.61 9.72
N ASN A 111 -14.01 17.14 8.52
CA ASN A 111 -14.69 15.85 8.29
C ASN A 111 -13.73 14.71 7.89
N GLN A 112 -12.43 14.84 8.16
CA GLN A 112 -11.48 13.76 7.92
C GLN A 112 -11.94 12.46 8.61
N ILE A 113 -11.90 11.32 7.91
CA ILE A 113 -12.32 10.04 8.51
C ILE A 113 -11.48 9.69 9.75
N ALA A 114 -10.22 10.09 9.76
CA ALA A 114 -9.35 9.95 10.93
C ALA A 114 -9.72 10.88 12.11
N ASN A 115 -10.71 11.76 11.97
CA ASN A 115 -11.28 12.52 13.07
C ASN A 115 -12.53 11.86 13.69
N PHE A 116 -13.01 10.73 13.14
CA PHE A 116 -14.21 10.09 13.63
C PHE A 116 -13.91 8.79 14.40
N ALA A 117 -14.68 8.56 15.46
CA ALA A 117 -14.79 7.28 16.14
C ALA A 117 -16.26 6.91 16.32
N LEU A 118 -16.52 5.63 16.57
CA LEU A 118 -17.83 5.18 17.04
C LEU A 118 -17.90 5.41 18.55
N VAL A 119 -18.88 6.19 19.01
CA VAL A 119 -19.05 6.59 20.39
C VAL A 119 -20.51 6.33 20.78
N ASP A 120 -20.76 5.96 22.04
CA ASP A 120 -22.12 5.85 22.58
C ASP A 120 -22.83 7.19 22.56
N TRP A 121 -24.15 7.18 22.33
CA TRP A 121 -24.95 8.41 22.23
C TRP A 121 -24.88 9.27 23.51
N GLY A 122 -24.87 8.65 24.69
CA GLY A 122 -24.76 9.37 25.96
C GLY A 122 -23.42 10.13 26.10
N ASP A 123 -22.33 9.50 25.68
CA ASP A 123 -21.00 10.12 25.69
C ASP A 123 -20.89 11.18 24.60
N ASN A 124 -21.52 10.99 23.46
CA ASN A 124 -21.60 12.01 22.40
C ASN A 124 -22.19 13.33 22.92
N ALA A 125 -23.27 13.25 23.70
CA ALA A 125 -23.90 14.42 24.30
C ALA A 125 -23.00 15.10 25.35
N PHE A 126 -22.17 14.33 26.06
CA PHE A 126 -21.20 14.87 27.03
C PHE A 126 -20.00 15.55 26.36
N ILE A 127 -19.46 14.93 25.31
CA ILE A 127 -18.34 15.47 24.53
C ILE A 127 -18.72 16.84 23.94
N ALA A 128 -19.89 16.93 23.30
CA ALA A 128 -20.41 18.16 22.69
C ALA A 128 -19.34 18.93 21.89
N ASP A 129 -19.00 20.16 22.32
CA ASP A 129 -18.02 21.03 21.67
C ASP A 129 -16.71 21.19 22.47
N GLN A 130 -16.51 20.36 23.49
CA GLN A 130 -15.34 20.47 24.39
C GLN A 130 -14.04 20.04 23.69
N PRO A 131 -12.89 20.69 23.99
CA PRO A 131 -11.58 20.19 23.55
C PRO A 131 -11.30 18.77 24.08
N PRO A 132 -10.57 17.93 23.31
CA PRO A 132 -10.24 16.56 23.75
C PRO A 132 -9.60 16.51 25.14
N ALA A 133 -8.69 17.41 25.44
CA ALA A 133 -8.02 17.50 26.75
C ALA A 133 -8.96 17.75 27.94
N GLN A 134 -10.18 18.21 27.71
CA GLN A 134 -11.18 18.45 28.75
C GLN A 134 -12.12 17.26 28.94
N TYR A 135 -12.65 16.67 27.87
CA TYR A 135 -13.65 15.62 28.03
C TYR A 135 -13.02 14.23 28.26
N LEU A 136 -11.87 13.95 27.61
CA LEU A 136 -11.29 12.61 27.64
C LEU A 136 -10.91 12.12 29.02
N PRO A 137 -10.18 12.91 29.89
CA PRO A 137 -9.79 12.45 31.19
C PRO A 137 -11.00 12.11 32.09
N VAL A 138 -12.12 12.80 31.91
CA VAL A 138 -13.35 12.54 32.68
C VAL A 138 -13.97 11.20 32.25
N LEU A 139 -14.05 10.95 30.97
CA LEU A 139 -14.64 9.72 30.42
C LEU A 139 -13.78 8.49 30.72
N LEU A 140 -12.46 8.62 30.70
CA LEU A 140 -11.53 7.52 30.97
C LEU A 140 -11.53 7.04 32.43
N GLN A 141 -12.01 7.84 33.38
CA GLN A 141 -12.10 7.43 34.80
C GLN A 141 -12.95 6.18 35.05
N ARG A 142 -13.80 5.81 34.09
CA ARG A 142 -14.67 4.64 34.16
C ARG A 142 -13.95 3.33 33.83
N PHE A 143 -12.73 3.38 33.31
CA PHE A 143 -12.02 2.26 32.75
C PHE A 143 -10.67 2.02 33.42
N SER A 144 -10.26 0.76 33.48
CA SER A 144 -8.93 0.39 33.94
C SER A 144 -7.85 0.76 32.90
N PRO A 145 -6.58 0.87 33.30
CA PRO A 145 -5.48 1.14 32.35
C PRO A 145 -5.39 0.12 31.21
N GLY A 146 -5.70 -1.16 31.47
CA GLY A 146 -5.71 -2.20 30.44
C GLY A 146 -6.83 -2.01 29.40
N GLU A 147 -8.03 -1.64 29.85
CA GLU A 147 -9.16 -1.33 28.96
C GLU A 147 -8.88 -0.07 28.14
N ILE A 148 -8.26 0.94 28.72
CA ILE A 148 -7.85 2.16 28.01
C ILE A 148 -6.82 1.81 26.92
N ALA A 149 -5.80 1.03 27.24
CA ALA A 149 -4.79 0.62 26.28
C ALA A 149 -5.41 -0.18 25.10
N GLN A 150 -6.38 -1.07 25.40
CA GLN A 150 -7.10 -1.84 24.39
C GLN A 150 -8.00 -0.95 23.53
N MET A 151 -8.69 0.03 24.12
CA MET A 151 -9.48 1.02 23.37
C MET A 151 -8.60 1.87 22.45
N TYR A 152 -7.43 2.33 22.96
CA TYR A 152 -6.48 3.12 22.16
C TYR A 152 -5.97 2.31 20.96
N TYR A 153 -5.68 1.02 21.15
CA TYR A 153 -5.30 0.13 20.06
C TYR A 153 -6.42 0.02 19.02
N TRP A 154 -7.62 -0.37 19.39
CA TRP A 154 -8.72 -0.55 18.45
C TRP A 154 -9.09 0.73 17.70
N HIS A 155 -9.17 1.85 18.44
CA HIS A 155 -9.55 3.13 17.85
C HIS A 155 -8.38 3.93 17.27
N ALA A 156 -7.20 3.26 17.17
CA ALA A 156 -6.01 3.82 16.56
C ALA A 156 -5.60 5.18 17.16
N LEU A 157 -5.76 5.35 18.49
CA LEU A 157 -5.45 6.59 19.18
C LEU A 157 -3.98 6.63 19.61
N PRO A 158 -3.22 7.67 19.25
CA PRO A 158 -1.88 7.88 19.79
C PRO A 158 -1.93 8.19 21.30
N ASP A 159 -0.88 7.87 22.03
CA ASP A 159 -0.79 8.26 23.44
C ASP A 159 -0.71 9.79 23.55
N GLY A 160 -1.51 10.38 24.44
CA GLY A 160 -1.58 11.83 24.62
C GLY A 160 -2.18 12.59 23.43
N TRP A 161 -2.94 11.92 22.59
CA TRP A 161 -3.54 12.51 21.38
C TRP A 161 -4.41 13.75 21.67
N GLU A 162 -4.98 13.85 22.85
CA GLU A 162 -5.81 14.96 23.30
C GLU A 162 -5.05 16.28 23.42
N TYR A 163 -3.71 16.23 23.46
CA TYR A 163 -2.80 17.38 23.50
C TYR A 163 -2.07 17.63 22.17
N MET A 164 -2.28 16.78 21.18
CA MET A 164 -1.63 16.91 19.87
C MET A 164 -2.24 18.04 19.03
N GLU A 165 -1.42 18.65 18.19
CA GLU A 165 -1.93 19.50 17.12
C GLU A 165 -2.77 18.67 16.14
N TYR A 166 -3.87 19.23 15.67
CA TYR A 166 -4.86 18.49 14.86
C TYR A 166 -4.30 17.80 13.62
N PRO A 167 -3.42 18.44 12.79
CA PRO A 167 -2.81 17.76 11.65
C PRO A 167 -1.89 16.60 12.04
N GLU A 168 -1.14 16.74 13.14
CA GLU A 168 -0.26 15.69 13.67
C GLU A 168 -1.09 14.50 14.16
N PHE A 169 -2.15 14.77 14.91
CA PHE A 169 -3.11 13.75 15.33
C PHE A 169 -3.67 12.98 14.14
N LEU A 170 -4.14 13.67 13.09
CA LEU A 170 -4.67 13.01 11.89
C LEU A 170 -3.64 12.12 11.21
N ALA A 171 -2.40 12.58 11.09
CA ALA A 171 -1.32 11.80 10.48
C ALA A 171 -1.01 10.54 11.30
N ALA A 172 -0.74 10.69 12.58
CA ALA A 172 -0.42 9.58 13.48
C ALA A 172 -1.58 8.57 13.59
N ARG A 173 -2.81 9.07 13.60
CA ARG A 173 -3.98 8.19 13.66
C ARG A 173 -4.18 7.39 12.38
N ARG A 174 -3.97 7.97 11.19
CA ARG A 174 -4.07 7.24 9.91
C ARG A 174 -3.08 6.09 9.84
N GLU A 175 -1.85 6.29 10.28
CA GLU A 175 -0.85 5.22 10.36
C GLU A 175 -1.32 4.08 11.27
N ARG A 176 -1.86 4.40 12.44
CA ARG A 176 -2.40 3.40 13.38
C ARG A 176 -3.68 2.73 12.86
N MET A 177 -4.56 3.46 12.16
CA MET A 177 -5.74 2.87 11.50
C MET A 177 -5.32 1.85 10.45
N ALA A 178 -4.28 2.12 9.67
CA ALA A 178 -3.73 1.17 8.71
C ALA A 178 -3.22 -0.11 9.41
N GLN A 179 -2.57 0.00 10.57
CA GLN A 179 -2.14 -1.17 11.36
C GLN A 179 -3.33 -1.97 11.90
N VAL A 180 -4.41 -1.33 12.32
CA VAL A 180 -5.64 -2.01 12.76
C VAL A 180 -6.29 -2.75 11.59
N ILE A 181 -6.33 -2.14 10.39
CA ILE A 181 -6.84 -2.81 9.18
C ILE A 181 -5.97 -4.02 8.85
N ARG A 182 -4.65 -3.88 8.93
CA ARG A 182 -3.70 -4.99 8.73
C ARG A 182 -3.94 -6.13 9.73
N ALA A 183 -4.10 -5.83 11.01
CA ALA A 183 -4.42 -6.84 12.04
C ALA A 183 -5.74 -7.56 11.76
N GLY A 184 -6.77 -6.83 11.29
CA GLY A 184 -8.04 -7.43 10.84
C GLY A 184 -7.85 -8.37 9.64
N TRP A 185 -7.01 -8.00 8.68
CA TRP A 185 -6.63 -8.83 7.54
C TRP A 185 -5.90 -10.11 7.99
N GLU A 186 -4.91 -9.99 8.86
CA GLU A 186 -4.17 -11.11 9.43
C GLU A 186 -5.09 -12.07 10.21
N ARG A 187 -6.10 -11.53 10.90
CA ARG A 187 -7.13 -12.31 11.60
C ARG A 187 -7.95 -13.20 10.66
N LEU A 188 -8.14 -12.79 9.41
CA LEU A 188 -8.79 -13.61 8.37
C LEU A 188 -7.87 -14.69 7.78
N GLY A 189 -6.64 -14.85 8.27
CA GLY A 189 -5.62 -15.73 7.70
C GLY A 189 -4.94 -15.14 6.47
N GLY A 190 -5.04 -13.81 6.30
CA GLY A 190 -4.30 -13.08 5.27
C GLY A 190 -2.81 -13.13 5.55
N SER A 191 -1.98 -13.45 4.54
CA SER A 191 -0.55 -13.27 4.63
C SER A 191 -0.21 -11.81 4.36
N THR A 192 0.74 -11.25 5.10
CA THR A 192 1.35 -9.96 4.77
C THR A 192 2.49 -10.28 3.82
N GLY A 193 2.28 -10.04 2.54
CA GLY A 193 3.12 -10.44 1.41
C GLY A 193 4.64 -10.20 1.53
N ASP A 194 5.27 -10.81 2.54
CA ASP A 194 6.72 -10.95 2.60
C ASP A 194 7.11 -12.20 1.80
N THR A 195 7.68 -11.94 0.63
CA THR A 195 8.48 -12.85 -0.20
C THR A 195 8.05 -14.32 -0.17
N GLN A 196 6.92 -14.64 -0.79
CA GLN A 196 6.71 -15.98 -1.27
C GLN A 196 7.63 -16.21 -2.47
N ASP A 197 8.44 -17.27 -2.45
CA ASP A 197 9.23 -17.72 -3.60
C ASP A 197 8.29 -18.27 -4.68
N TRP A 198 7.64 -17.35 -5.40
CA TRP A 198 6.80 -17.73 -6.52
C TRP A 198 7.67 -18.27 -7.67
N THR A 199 7.24 -19.38 -8.22
CA THR A 199 7.82 -19.89 -9.46
C THR A 199 7.60 -18.89 -10.59
N LEU A 200 8.45 -18.93 -11.61
CA LEU A 200 8.31 -18.05 -12.78
C LEU A 200 6.94 -18.22 -13.46
N GLU A 201 6.42 -19.45 -13.53
CA GLU A 201 5.09 -19.74 -14.09
C GLU A 201 3.97 -19.07 -13.28
N GLU A 202 4.07 -19.05 -11.96
CA GLU A 202 3.10 -18.39 -11.10
C GLU A 202 3.15 -16.87 -11.26
N LEU A 203 4.34 -16.27 -11.33
CA LEU A 203 4.53 -14.85 -11.59
C LEU A 203 3.89 -14.45 -12.92
N VAL A 204 4.17 -15.18 -14.00
CA VAL A 204 3.63 -14.85 -15.33
C VAL A 204 2.12 -15.08 -15.38
N ARG A 205 1.60 -16.13 -14.74
CA ARG A 205 0.15 -16.37 -14.67
C ARG A 205 -0.59 -15.26 -13.91
N THR A 206 0.02 -14.67 -12.90
CA THR A 206 -0.55 -13.54 -12.13
C THR A 206 -0.56 -12.26 -12.96
N GLY A 207 0.40 -12.11 -13.88
CA GLY A 207 0.58 -10.93 -14.73
C GLY A 207 1.30 -9.79 -14.00
N GLU A 208 1.30 -8.61 -14.63
CA GLU A 208 1.92 -7.42 -14.05
C GLU A 208 1.20 -6.95 -12.80
N THR A 209 1.97 -6.61 -11.76
CA THR A 209 1.49 -6.21 -10.45
C THR A 209 2.34 -5.06 -9.90
N THR A 210 2.14 -4.69 -8.64
CA THR A 210 3.04 -3.77 -7.92
C THR A 210 4.48 -4.27 -7.84
N THR A 211 4.68 -5.59 -7.87
CA THR A 211 5.98 -6.24 -7.69
C THR A 211 6.43 -7.07 -8.89
N THR A 212 5.69 -7.07 -10.00
CA THR A 212 6.03 -7.82 -11.21
C THR A 212 5.80 -6.98 -12.46
N GLU A 213 6.76 -6.99 -13.37
CA GLU A 213 6.67 -6.32 -14.68
C GLU A 213 7.27 -7.21 -15.75
N PHE A 214 6.70 -7.18 -16.96
CA PHE A 214 7.17 -7.92 -18.13
C PHE A 214 7.73 -6.97 -19.18
N LYS A 215 8.73 -7.46 -19.92
CA LYS A 215 9.24 -6.81 -21.11
C LYS A 215 9.59 -7.87 -22.14
N CYS A 216 9.13 -7.68 -23.37
CA CYS A 216 9.48 -8.58 -24.46
C CYS A 216 11.01 -8.67 -24.67
N CYS A 217 11.69 -7.53 -24.60
CA CYS A 217 13.11 -7.38 -24.88
C CYS A 217 13.76 -6.36 -23.94
N LEU A 218 15.09 -6.43 -23.80
CA LEU A 218 15.90 -5.44 -23.09
C LEU A 218 16.24 -4.23 -23.97
N ARG A 219 16.51 -4.45 -25.27
CA ARG A 219 17.00 -3.40 -26.17
C ARG A 219 16.36 -3.41 -27.57
N LYS A 220 15.82 -4.51 -28.06
CA LYS A 220 15.33 -4.63 -29.42
C LYS A 220 13.83 -4.31 -29.50
N ASN A 221 13.48 -3.46 -30.46
CA ASN A 221 12.09 -3.23 -30.82
C ASN A 221 11.64 -4.32 -31.82
N LEU A 222 10.71 -5.19 -31.39
CA LEU A 222 10.24 -6.33 -32.19
C LEU A 222 9.49 -5.91 -33.45
N HIS A 223 8.90 -4.69 -33.48
CA HIS A 223 8.20 -4.19 -34.67
C HIS A 223 9.15 -3.72 -35.77
N THR A 224 10.26 -3.09 -35.37
CA THR A 224 11.25 -2.52 -36.30
C THR A 224 12.44 -3.47 -36.54
N GLY A 225 12.63 -4.43 -35.65
CA GLY A 225 13.82 -5.33 -35.67
C GLY A 225 15.12 -4.63 -35.25
N GLN A 226 15.06 -3.37 -34.79
CA GLN A 226 16.26 -2.55 -34.47
C GLN A 226 16.41 -2.33 -32.97
N HIS A 227 17.65 -2.03 -32.55
CA HIS A 227 17.91 -1.59 -31.18
C HIS A 227 17.27 -0.20 -30.93
N ASP A 228 16.56 -0.07 -29.82
CA ASP A 228 15.87 1.15 -29.42
C ASP A 228 16.20 1.52 -27.97
N PRO A 229 16.96 2.60 -27.72
CA PRO A 229 17.33 3.04 -26.37
C PRO A 229 16.13 3.33 -25.45
N ARG A 230 14.93 3.53 -26.00
CA ARG A 230 13.72 3.73 -25.21
C ARG A 230 13.29 2.46 -24.49
N ILE A 231 13.59 1.28 -25.06
CA ILE A 231 13.30 -0.01 -24.42
C ILE A 231 14.22 -0.20 -23.22
N GLU A 232 15.52 0.06 -23.38
CA GLU A 232 16.49 0.07 -22.27
C GLU A 232 16.08 1.05 -21.17
N HIS A 233 15.66 2.26 -21.56
CA HIS A 233 15.17 3.26 -20.59
C HIS A 233 13.94 2.75 -19.85
N SER A 234 13.00 2.09 -20.52
CA SER A 234 11.81 1.51 -19.90
C SER A 234 12.15 0.44 -18.86
N ALA A 235 13.11 -0.44 -19.15
CA ALA A 235 13.59 -1.45 -18.20
C ALA A 235 14.26 -0.80 -16.98
N LEU A 236 15.12 0.20 -17.19
CA LEU A 236 15.78 0.93 -16.09
C LEU A 236 14.79 1.75 -15.25
N LYS A 237 13.77 2.34 -15.87
CA LYS A 237 12.67 3.02 -15.19
C LYS A 237 11.96 2.06 -14.24
N THR A 238 11.66 0.84 -14.69
CA THR A 238 11.02 -0.19 -13.86
C THR A 238 11.93 -0.61 -12.69
N ILE A 239 13.21 -0.85 -12.96
CA ILE A 239 14.21 -1.19 -11.91
C ILE A 239 14.29 -0.07 -10.86
N ALA A 240 14.43 1.19 -11.28
CA ALA A 240 14.45 2.33 -10.36
C ALA A 240 13.15 2.43 -9.55
N GLY A 241 11.99 2.20 -10.18
CA GLY A 241 10.69 2.17 -9.54
C GLY A 241 10.58 1.09 -8.47
N PHE A 242 11.08 -0.12 -8.72
CA PHE A 242 11.11 -1.20 -7.74
C PHE A 242 12.07 -0.92 -6.59
N LEU A 243 13.26 -0.41 -6.86
CA LEU A 243 14.23 -0.04 -5.82
C LEU A 243 13.69 1.05 -4.88
N ASN A 244 12.89 1.97 -5.40
CA ASN A 244 12.23 3.03 -4.64
C ASN A 244 10.94 2.58 -3.93
N ALA A 245 10.36 1.44 -4.31
CA ALA A 245 9.16 0.87 -3.72
C ALA A 245 9.48 -0.34 -2.82
N SER A 246 8.59 -1.32 -2.76
CA SER A 246 8.75 -2.56 -1.98
C SER A 246 9.65 -3.60 -2.64
N GLY A 247 10.36 -3.25 -3.70
CA GLY A 247 11.08 -4.21 -4.54
C GLY A 247 10.18 -4.79 -5.63
N GLY A 248 10.70 -5.81 -6.34
CA GLY A 248 9.94 -6.51 -7.38
C GLY A 248 10.81 -7.28 -8.36
N LYS A 249 10.16 -7.91 -9.33
CA LYS A 249 10.78 -8.75 -10.35
C LYS A 249 10.43 -8.22 -11.74
N LEU A 250 11.44 -7.84 -12.50
CA LEU A 250 11.32 -7.53 -13.93
C LEU A 250 11.69 -8.79 -14.71
N ILE A 251 10.78 -9.29 -15.54
CA ILE A 251 10.96 -10.47 -16.37
C ILE A 251 11.10 -10.02 -17.82
N ILE A 252 12.25 -10.30 -18.44
CA ILE A 252 12.57 -9.93 -19.82
C ILE A 252 12.54 -11.20 -20.67
N GLY A 253 11.86 -11.14 -21.80
CA GLY A 253 11.56 -12.28 -22.67
C GLY A 253 10.12 -12.77 -22.55
N VAL A 254 9.23 -11.97 -21.93
CA VAL A 254 7.79 -12.24 -21.79
C VAL A 254 7.01 -11.01 -22.22
N ALA A 255 5.95 -11.19 -22.98
CA ALA A 255 5.02 -10.14 -23.37
C ALA A 255 4.03 -9.82 -22.23
N ASP A 256 3.38 -8.66 -22.30
CA ASP A 256 2.44 -8.17 -21.26
C ASP A 256 1.25 -9.13 -21.03
N ASP A 257 0.89 -9.93 -22.01
CA ASP A 257 -0.16 -10.96 -21.94
C ASP A 257 0.33 -12.32 -21.38
N GLY A 258 1.63 -12.41 -21.00
CA GLY A 258 2.27 -13.63 -20.53
C GLY A 258 2.75 -14.57 -21.62
N THR A 259 2.70 -14.15 -22.91
CA THR A 259 3.24 -14.94 -24.02
C THR A 259 4.77 -14.99 -23.94
N PRO A 260 5.40 -16.18 -24.01
CA PRO A 260 6.85 -16.29 -24.03
C PRO A 260 7.43 -15.76 -25.33
N VAL A 261 8.42 -14.89 -25.24
CA VAL A 261 9.16 -14.31 -26.37
C VAL A 261 10.58 -14.86 -26.40
N GLY A 262 11.23 -14.91 -25.25
CA GLY A 262 12.60 -15.37 -25.10
C GLY A 262 13.64 -14.27 -25.33
N ILE A 263 14.78 -14.41 -24.66
CA ILE A 263 15.91 -13.45 -24.74
C ILE A 263 16.67 -13.53 -26.09
N GLN A 264 16.45 -14.58 -26.86
CA GLN A 264 17.05 -14.75 -28.20
C GLN A 264 16.66 -13.63 -29.16
N GLU A 265 15.47 -13.05 -28.97
CA GLU A 265 14.97 -11.94 -29.77
C GLU A 265 15.78 -10.64 -29.60
N ASP A 266 16.53 -10.51 -28.51
CA ASP A 266 17.36 -9.33 -28.22
C ASP A 266 18.71 -9.28 -28.94
N ASP A 267 19.03 -10.30 -29.76
CA ASP A 267 20.26 -10.40 -30.52
C ASP A 267 21.56 -10.31 -29.69
N PHE A 268 21.54 -10.77 -28.45
CA PHE A 268 22.78 -10.93 -27.69
C PHE A 268 23.43 -12.28 -28.07
N PRO A 269 24.77 -12.32 -28.20
CA PRO A 269 25.49 -13.55 -28.56
C PRO A 269 25.26 -14.69 -27.54
N HIS A 270 25.12 -14.34 -26.25
CA HIS A 270 24.88 -15.27 -25.14
C HIS A 270 24.44 -14.49 -23.90
N GLU A 271 23.94 -15.20 -22.87
CA GLU A 271 23.40 -14.65 -21.62
C GLU A 271 24.38 -13.72 -20.90
N ASP A 272 25.67 -14.07 -20.81
CA ASP A 272 26.68 -13.24 -20.14
C ASP A 272 26.80 -11.85 -20.80
N LYS A 273 26.65 -11.73 -22.11
CA LYS A 273 26.68 -10.43 -22.80
C LYS A 273 25.45 -9.60 -22.50
N MET A 274 24.29 -10.24 -22.43
CA MET A 274 23.06 -9.58 -22.02
C MET A 274 23.14 -9.10 -20.55
N TYR A 275 23.62 -9.97 -19.66
CA TYR A 275 23.86 -9.62 -18.25
C TYR A 275 24.82 -8.43 -18.11
N LEU A 276 25.98 -8.51 -18.77
CA LEU A 276 26.98 -7.44 -18.71
C LEU A 276 26.44 -6.12 -19.26
N HIS A 277 25.63 -6.18 -20.32
CA HIS A 277 24.99 -5.00 -20.90
C HIS A 277 24.03 -4.35 -19.87
N LEU A 278 23.16 -5.14 -19.22
CA LEU A 278 22.26 -4.63 -18.19
C LEU A 278 23.03 -4.04 -17.01
N VAL A 279 24.10 -4.69 -16.52
CA VAL A 279 24.94 -4.19 -15.44
C VAL A 279 25.58 -2.85 -15.82
N ASN A 280 26.08 -2.70 -17.04
CA ASN A 280 26.64 -1.44 -17.52
C ASN A 280 25.61 -0.31 -17.59
N LEU A 281 24.38 -0.63 -18.03
CA LEU A 281 23.28 0.32 -18.02
C LEU A 281 22.91 0.77 -16.60
N ILE A 282 22.80 -0.16 -15.67
CA ILE A 282 22.50 0.16 -14.25
C ILE A 282 23.61 1.01 -13.66
N ASN A 283 24.88 0.62 -13.83
CA ASN A 283 26.02 1.35 -13.29
C ASN A 283 26.11 2.78 -13.82
N SER A 284 25.85 2.98 -15.11
CA SER A 284 25.96 4.29 -15.75
C SER A 284 24.78 5.22 -15.48
N ARG A 285 23.56 4.66 -15.36
CA ARG A 285 22.34 5.46 -15.32
C ARG A 285 21.63 5.47 -13.96
N ILE A 286 21.84 4.45 -13.12
CA ILE A 286 21.29 4.40 -11.75
C ILE A 286 22.43 4.61 -10.74
N GLY A 287 23.49 3.84 -10.86
CA GLY A 287 24.68 3.91 -10.02
C GLY A 287 25.14 2.54 -9.52
N PRO A 288 26.45 2.31 -9.41
CA PRO A 288 27.01 1.01 -9.07
C PRO A 288 26.68 0.55 -7.65
N THR A 289 26.42 1.46 -6.72
CA THR A 289 26.07 1.16 -5.34
C THR A 289 24.71 0.45 -5.20
N TYR A 290 23.83 0.57 -6.19
CA TYR A 290 22.52 -0.07 -6.17
C TYR A 290 22.54 -1.52 -6.64
N MET A 291 23.62 -1.99 -7.25
CA MET A 291 23.78 -3.39 -7.64
C MET A 291 23.67 -4.37 -6.46
N MET A 292 23.97 -3.93 -5.24
CA MET A 292 23.79 -4.76 -4.05
C MET A 292 22.33 -5.12 -3.74
N TYR A 293 21.37 -4.39 -4.31
CA TYR A 293 19.93 -4.63 -4.19
C TYR A 293 19.34 -5.40 -5.37
N ILE A 294 20.17 -5.77 -6.36
CA ILE A 294 19.71 -6.35 -7.63
C ILE A 294 20.35 -7.71 -7.82
N GLN A 295 19.53 -8.72 -8.04
CA GLN A 295 19.95 -10.05 -8.44
C GLN A 295 19.44 -10.33 -9.85
N VAL A 296 20.28 -10.89 -10.70
CA VAL A 296 19.92 -11.24 -12.08
C VAL A 296 20.15 -12.72 -12.27
N ARG A 297 19.16 -13.41 -12.77
CA ARG A 297 19.25 -14.82 -13.14
C ARG A 297 18.56 -15.07 -14.46
N PHE A 298 18.92 -16.17 -15.11
CA PHE A 298 18.25 -16.66 -16.30
C PHE A 298 17.46 -17.92 -15.94
N ASP A 299 16.27 -18.04 -16.50
CA ASP A 299 15.34 -19.10 -16.18
C ASP A 299 14.62 -19.58 -17.43
N ASP A 300 13.97 -20.75 -17.36
CA ASP A 300 13.22 -21.30 -18.48
C ASP A 300 11.71 -21.12 -18.26
N TYR A 301 11.03 -20.53 -19.24
CA TYR A 301 9.59 -20.37 -19.26
C TYR A 301 8.99 -20.88 -20.57
N LYS A 302 8.22 -21.97 -20.52
CA LYS A 302 7.57 -22.61 -21.67
C LYS A 302 8.53 -22.82 -22.85
N ASN A 303 9.70 -23.40 -22.58
CA ASN A 303 10.78 -23.65 -23.53
C ASN A 303 11.45 -22.40 -24.14
N HIS A 304 11.25 -21.23 -23.54
CA HIS A 304 11.96 -20.02 -23.89
C HIS A 304 12.84 -19.58 -22.72
N ARG A 305 14.05 -19.13 -23.00
CA ARG A 305 14.96 -18.61 -22.02
C ARG A 305 14.60 -17.16 -21.73
N VAL A 306 14.47 -16.78 -20.45
CA VAL A 306 14.11 -15.44 -19.99
C VAL A 306 15.11 -14.93 -18.96
N MET A 307 15.24 -13.60 -18.83
CA MET A 307 16.04 -12.97 -17.78
C MET A 307 15.11 -12.46 -16.68
N VAL A 308 15.39 -12.81 -15.44
CA VAL A 308 14.68 -12.33 -14.25
C VAL A 308 15.60 -11.40 -13.49
N VAL A 309 15.19 -10.13 -13.35
CA VAL A 309 15.88 -9.10 -12.57
C VAL A 309 15.09 -8.87 -11.30
N GLU A 310 15.64 -9.32 -10.19
CA GLU A 310 15.03 -9.22 -8.86
C GLU A 310 15.61 -8.04 -8.11
N CYS A 311 14.75 -7.11 -7.69
CA CYS A 311 15.10 -5.88 -7.00
C CYS A 311 14.62 -5.92 -5.56
N ALA A 312 15.50 -5.79 -4.60
CA ALA A 312 15.15 -5.52 -3.21
C ALA A 312 14.94 -4.02 -2.99
N PRO A 313 14.13 -3.60 -2.01
CA PRO A 313 13.97 -2.18 -1.68
C PRO A 313 15.30 -1.52 -1.29
N ALA A 314 15.65 -0.43 -1.93
CA ALA A 314 16.85 0.34 -1.58
C ALA A 314 16.63 1.14 -0.29
N ARG A 315 17.70 1.31 0.49
CA ARG A 315 17.71 2.11 1.73
C ARG A 315 17.90 3.60 1.50
N SER A 316 18.12 4.01 0.26
CA SER A 316 18.32 5.40 -0.15
C SER A 316 17.57 5.66 -1.45
N LEU A 317 17.35 6.92 -1.78
CA LEU A 317 16.66 7.34 -3.00
C LEU A 317 17.42 6.92 -4.24
N VAL A 318 16.72 6.37 -5.20
CA VAL A 318 17.24 5.92 -6.49
C VAL A 318 16.74 6.84 -7.58
N PHE A 319 17.67 7.51 -8.25
CA PHE A 319 17.36 8.37 -9.40
C PHE A 319 17.86 7.70 -10.69
N LEU A 320 17.07 7.80 -11.74
CA LEU A 320 17.46 7.38 -13.08
C LEU A 320 17.97 8.60 -13.87
N LYS A 321 19.22 8.53 -14.35
CA LYS A 321 19.80 9.54 -15.22
C LYS A 321 19.25 9.42 -16.63
N ASP A 322 18.72 10.53 -17.13
CA ASP A 322 18.25 10.68 -18.50
C ASP A 322 18.98 11.90 -19.13
N GLY A 323 20.12 11.63 -19.76
CA GLY A 323 21.08 12.66 -20.15
C GLY A 323 21.63 13.39 -18.92
N ASN A 324 21.39 14.70 -18.84
CA ASN A 324 21.80 15.56 -17.72
C ASN A 324 20.71 15.73 -16.64
N VAL A 325 19.59 15.02 -16.75
CA VAL A 325 18.46 15.13 -15.81
C VAL A 325 18.38 13.86 -14.98
N GLU A 326 18.20 14.01 -13.68
CA GLU A 326 17.89 12.90 -12.78
C GLU A 326 16.38 12.88 -12.52
N ARG A 327 15.76 11.73 -12.75
CA ARG A 327 14.31 11.53 -12.58
C ARG A 327 14.04 10.52 -11.49
N PHE A 328 13.02 10.80 -10.68
CA PHE A 328 12.58 9.90 -9.62
C PHE A 328 11.37 9.10 -10.09
N TYR A 329 11.49 7.79 -10.07
CA TYR A 329 10.42 6.87 -10.44
C TYR A 329 9.98 6.04 -9.24
N LEU A 330 8.66 5.85 -9.13
CA LEU A 330 8.05 5.02 -8.10
C LEU A 330 7.11 4.00 -8.75
N ARG A 331 7.16 2.77 -8.26
CA ARG A 331 6.17 1.75 -8.65
C ARG A 331 4.87 1.98 -7.88
N THR A 332 3.79 2.26 -8.61
CA THR A 332 2.44 2.49 -8.06
C THR A 332 1.44 1.60 -8.80
N GLY A 333 0.92 0.58 -8.12
CA GLY A 333 0.12 -0.45 -8.80
C GLY A 333 0.94 -1.19 -9.88
N ALA A 334 0.33 -1.51 -11.00
CA ALA A 334 0.99 -2.16 -12.14
C ALA A 334 1.73 -1.17 -13.08
N SER A 335 2.03 0.04 -12.63
CA SER A 335 2.73 1.04 -13.44
C SER A 335 3.88 1.70 -12.67
N THR A 336 4.86 2.21 -13.41
CA THR A 336 5.96 3.00 -12.85
C THR A 336 5.76 4.47 -13.23
N THR A 337 5.58 5.33 -12.23
CA THR A 337 5.25 6.74 -12.40
C THR A 337 6.45 7.62 -12.07
N GLU A 338 6.68 8.65 -12.86
CA GLU A 338 7.62 9.72 -12.53
C GLU A 338 6.97 10.67 -11.52
N LEU A 339 7.66 10.93 -10.41
CA LEU A 339 7.21 11.89 -9.41
C LEU A 339 7.85 13.24 -9.64
N THR A 340 7.07 14.31 -9.45
CA THR A 340 7.59 15.67 -9.41
C THR A 340 8.46 15.89 -8.16
N ALA A 341 9.24 16.98 -8.12
CA ALA A 341 10.09 17.30 -6.98
C ALA A 341 9.28 17.40 -5.65
N SER A 342 8.08 17.99 -5.68
CA SER A 342 7.21 18.09 -4.49
C SER A 342 6.69 16.72 -4.05
N GLN A 343 6.21 15.90 -4.99
CA GLN A 343 5.75 14.54 -4.70
C GLN A 343 6.89 13.65 -4.18
N THR A 344 8.08 13.81 -4.75
CA THR A 344 9.27 13.09 -4.27
C THR A 344 9.59 13.49 -2.84
N HIS A 345 9.56 14.79 -2.51
CA HIS A 345 9.79 15.27 -1.15
C HIS A 345 8.77 14.69 -0.15
N GLU A 346 7.48 14.70 -0.49
CA GLU A 346 6.44 14.12 0.33
C GLU A 346 6.65 12.60 0.54
N TYR A 347 6.96 11.88 -0.53
CA TYR A 347 7.25 10.44 -0.47
C TYR A 347 8.43 10.12 0.44
N VAL A 348 9.53 10.87 0.30
CA VAL A 348 10.74 10.72 1.13
C VAL A 348 10.44 10.97 2.60
N ALA A 349 9.70 12.04 2.89
CA ALA A 349 9.32 12.37 4.26
C ALA A 349 8.46 11.26 4.91
N GLN A 350 7.72 10.49 4.13
CA GLN A 350 6.92 9.35 4.62
C GLN A 350 7.76 8.08 4.76
N ARG A 351 8.55 7.74 3.73
CA ARG A 351 9.28 6.46 3.67
C ARG A 351 10.45 6.37 4.66
N PHE A 352 11.13 7.48 4.92
CA PHE A 352 12.33 7.53 5.75
C PHE A 352 12.10 8.24 7.11
N ARG A 353 10.86 8.45 7.53
CA ARG A 353 10.52 8.88 8.89
C ARG A 353 10.78 7.73 9.85
N GLY A 354 11.95 7.71 10.46
CA GLY A 354 12.30 6.73 11.49
C GLY A 354 13.66 6.05 11.33
N VAL A 355 14.52 6.56 10.46
CA VAL A 355 15.94 6.18 10.41
C VAL A 355 16.77 7.27 11.07
#